data_5f18c2b86978a6de9bf52dfe08c17ef6
#
_entry.id   5f18c2b86978a6de9bf52dfe08c17ef6
#
_cell.length_a   1.000
_cell.length_b   1.000
_cell.length_c   1.000
_cell.angle_alpha   90.00
_cell.angle_beta   90.00
_cell.angle_gamma   90.00
#
_symmetry.space_group_name_H-M   'P 1'
#
loop_
_entity.id
_entity.type
_entity.pdbx_description
1 polymer ?
#
loop_
_entity_poly.entity_id
_entity_poly.type
_entity_poly.pdbx_seq_one_letter_code
_entity_poly.pdbx_strand_id
1 'polypeptide(L)'
;ALQVIPFATDFIKIVIGVVAGLIILSTLFGINVGTLVAGLGIGGLAVALAAKDTFENLLGSFVIYLDKPFEIGDYIRINEIYCTVEKIGLRSTRLRTLEKSLLTMPNKMLVESMIDNYTLRPFRRVDRIIALSRDTMHEQMITIIAGLKKAIGEHPLTTDEIYINFHEITSFSLEIRIQYYVMTAEWEIYLKAVGEINLIILKIIEDNGSSLANVQGFLAFRNKATD
;
A
#
# COMPACT_ATOMS: atom_id res chain seq x y z
N ALA A 1 0.63 -11.90 -29.48
CA ALA A 1 -0.46 -11.36 -30.34
C ALA A 1 -0.89 -12.39 -31.41
N LEU A 2 0.02 -13.09 -32.06
CA LEU A 2 -0.29 -14.04 -33.17
C LEU A 2 -1.13 -15.27 -32.75
N GLN A 3 -1.16 -15.65 -31.50
CA GLN A 3 -1.91 -16.83 -31.02
C GLN A 3 -3.40 -16.54 -30.72
N VAL A 4 -3.80 -15.27 -30.63
CA VAL A 4 -5.21 -14.90 -30.33
C VAL A 4 -6.06 -14.89 -31.61
N ILE A 5 -5.46 -14.63 -32.78
CA ILE A 5 -6.16 -14.55 -34.05
C ILE A 5 -6.90 -15.86 -34.42
N PRO A 6 -6.26 -17.06 -34.33
CA PRO A 6 -6.97 -18.31 -34.62
C PRO A 6 -8.16 -18.56 -33.69
N PHE A 7 -8.02 -18.24 -32.40
CA PHE A 7 -9.13 -18.37 -31.45
C PHE A 7 -10.33 -17.50 -31.79
N ALA A 8 -10.09 -16.22 -32.15
CA ALA A 8 -11.15 -15.32 -32.56
C ALA A 8 -11.84 -15.81 -33.85
N THR A 9 -11.07 -16.33 -34.82
CA THR A 9 -11.58 -16.84 -36.08
C THR A 9 -12.45 -18.10 -35.81
N ASP A 10 -12.04 -18.99 -34.99
CA ASP A 10 -12.79 -20.21 -34.69
C ASP A 10 -14.07 -19.91 -33.89
N PHE A 11 -14.03 -18.93 -32.97
CA PHE A 11 -15.21 -18.45 -32.27
C PHE A 11 -16.25 -17.87 -33.25
N ILE A 12 -15.82 -17.02 -34.21
CA ILE A 12 -16.69 -16.46 -35.22
C ILE A 12 -17.31 -17.56 -36.08
N LYS A 13 -16.54 -18.57 -36.50
CA LYS A 13 -17.08 -19.72 -37.27
C LYS A 13 -18.14 -20.48 -36.48
N ILE A 14 -17.95 -20.68 -35.17
CA ILE A 14 -18.94 -21.35 -34.32
C ILE A 14 -20.22 -20.52 -34.28
N VAL A 15 -20.14 -19.22 -34.07
CA VAL A 15 -21.32 -18.33 -34.05
C VAL A 15 -22.05 -18.36 -35.39
N ILE A 16 -21.34 -18.25 -36.51
CA ILE A 16 -21.93 -18.34 -37.85
C ILE A 16 -22.59 -19.69 -38.08
N GLY A 17 -21.94 -20.78 -37.66
CA GLY A 17 -22.48 -22.16 -37.76
C GLY A 17 -23.78 -22.34 -36.98
N VAL A 18 -23.86 -21.76 -35.77
CA VAL A 18 -25.06 -21.82 -34.92
C VAL A 18 -26.20 -21.04 -35.59
N VAL A 19 -25.93 -19.80 -36.06
CA VAL A 19 -26.94 -18.98 -36.75
C VAL A 19 -27.42 -19.65 -38.06
N ALA A 20 -26.53 -20.19 -38.87
CA ALA A 20 -26.87 -20.92 -40.07
C ALA A 20 -27.71 -22.17 -39.76
N GLY A 21 -27.34 -22.93 -38.75
CA GLY A 21 -28.10 -24.09 -38.29
C GLY A 21 -29.53 -23.72 -37.85
N LEU A 22 -29.72 -22.63 -37.15
CA LEU A 22 -31.05 -22.13 -36.77
C LEU A 22 -31.92 -21.80 -37.96
N ILE A 23 -31.34 -21.09 -38.96
CA ILE A 23 -32.05 -20.74 -40.22
C ILE A 23 -32.44 -22.02 -40.95
N ILE A 24 -31.56 -22.98 -41.08
CA ILE A 24 -31.83 -24.26 -41.77
C ILE A 24 -32.94 -25.05 -41.04
N LEU A 25 -32.88 -25.17 -39.72
CA LEU A 25 -33.92 -25.85 -38.94
C LEU A 25 -35.28 -25.20 -39.07
N SER A 26 -35.32 -23.85 -39.09
CA SER A 26 -36.56 -23.10 -39.30
C SER A 26 -37.13 -23.31 -40.70
N THR A 27 -36.32 -23.22 -41.72
CA THR A 27 -36.80 -23.27 -43.14
C THR A 27 -37.15 -24.67 -43.57
N LEU A 28 -36.41 -25.68 -43.17
CA LEU A 28 -36.65 -27.10 -43.59
C LEU A 28 -37.69 -27.79 -42.74
N PHE A 29 -37.73 -27.54 -41.44
CA PHE A 29 -38.58 -28.25 -40.50
C PHE A 29 -39.76 -27.46 -39.98
N GLY A 30 -39.89 -26.18 -40.38
CA GLY A 30 -40.99 -25.31 -39.93
C GLY A 30 -40.97 -24.99 -38.46
N ILE A 31 -39.82 -25.17 -37.79
CA ILE A 31 -39.67 -24.94 -36.35
C ILE A 31 -39.70 -23.44 -36.07
N ASN A 32 -40.44 -23.05 -35.06
CA ASN A 32 -40.53 -21.63 -34.68
C ASN A 32 -39.14 -21.14 -34.17
N VAL A 33 -38.56 -20.18 -34.95
CA VAL A 33 -37.27 -19.57 -34.59
C VAL A 33 -37.27 -18.96 -33.18
N GLY A 34 -38.39 -18.38 -32.76
CA GLY A 34 -38.56 -17.78 -31.42
C GLY A 34 -38.32 -18.78 -30.29
N THR A 35 -38.83 -20.00 -30.46
CA THR A 35 -38.62 -21.07 -29.46
C THR A 35 -37.15 -21.54 -29.38
N LEU A 36 -36.49 -21.62 -30.54
CA LEU A 36 -35.07 -21.99 -30.63
C LEU A 36 -34.19 -20.89 -30.02
N VAL A 37 -34.48 -19.65 -30.36
CA VAL A 37 -33.73 -18.50 -29.81
C VAL A 37 -33.97 -18.35 -28.32
N ALA A 38 -35.18 -18.60 -27.81
CA ALA A 38 -35.47 -18.59 -26.38
C ALA A 38 -34.65 -19.67 -25.64
N GLY A 39 -34.57 -20.88 -26.19
CA GLY A 39 -33.73 -21.96 -25.62
C GLY A 39 -32.25 -21.63 -25.61
N LEU A 40 -31.74 -21.07 -26.75
CA LEU A 40 -30.35 -20.59 -26.83
C LEU A 40 -30.11 -19.39 -25.91
N GLY A 41 -31.08 -18.53 -25.66
CA GLY A 41 -31.00 -17.41 -24.74
C GLY A 41 -30.73 -17.89 -23.31
N ILE A 42 -31.45 -18.93 -22.85
CA ILE A 42 -31.23 -19.53 -21.53
C ILE A 42 -29.85 -20.16 -21.44
N GLY A 43 -29.43 -20.92 -22.46
CA GLY A 43 -28.08 -21.51 -22.54
C GLY A 43 -27.00 -20.42 -22.59
N GLY A 44 -27.23 -19.36 -23.35
CA GLY A 44 -26.34 -18.19 -23.43
C GLY A 44 -26.18 -17.46 -22.10
N LEU A 45 -27.27 -17.33 -21.32
CA LEU A 45 -27.22 -16.77 -19.97
C LEU A 45 -26.34 -17.62 -19.04
N ALA A 46 -26.47 -18.95 -19.08
CA ALA A 46 -25.65 -19.85 -18.28
C ALA A 46 -24.15 -19.71 -18.64
N VAL A 47 -23.81 -19.63 -19.92
CA VAL A 47 -22.44 -19.41 -20.39
C VAL A 47 -21.93 -18.03 -19.98
N ALA A 48 -22.76 -16.98 -20.09
CA ALA A 48 -22.39 -15.60 -19.70
C ALA A 48 -22.10 -15.54 -18.17
N LEU A 49 -22.92 -16.20 -17.35
CA LEU A 49 -22.68 -16.28 -15.90
C LEU A 49 -21.39 -17.04 -15.57
N ALA A 50 -21.11 -18.14 -16.28
CA ALA A 50 -19.86 -18.89 -16.11
C ALA A 50 -18.62 -18.10 -16.55
N ALA A 51 -18.74 -17.22 -17.56
CA ALA A 51 -17.64 -16.41 -18.07
C ALA A 51 -17.46 -15.07 -17.33
N LYS A 52 -18.41 -14.68 -16.48
CA LYS A 52 -18.49 -13.38 -15.79
C LYS A 52 -17.16 -13.00 -15.13
N ASP A 53 -16.59 -13.84 -14.30
CA ASP A 53 -15.34 -13.54 -13.57
C ASP A 53 -14.15 -13.32 -14.51
N THR A 54 -14.13 -14.00 -15.65
CA THR A 54 -13.08 -13.78 -16.65
C THR A 54 -13.19 -12.39 -17.26
N PHE A 55 -14.41 -11.96 -17.64
CA PHE A 55 -14.65 -10.62 -18.18
C PHE A 55 -14.38 -9.53 -17.14
N GLU A 56 -14.79 -9.72 -15.89
CA GLU A 56 -14.53 -8.75 -14.84
C GLU A 56 -13.02 -8.53 -14.59
N ASN A 57 -12.23 -9.59 -14.67
CA ASN A 57 -10.77 -9.48 -14.57
C ASN A 57 -10.13 -8.80 -15.80
N LEU A 58 -10.64 -9.04 -17.00
CA LEU A 58 -10.20 -8.33 -18.20
C LEU A 58 -10.53 -6.84 -18.12
N LEU A 59 -11.77 -6.49 -17.71
CA LEU A 59 -12.16 -5.11 -17.48
C LEU A 59 -11.32 -4.47 -16.37
N GLY A 60 -11.03 -5.22 -15.31
CA GLY A 60 -10.13 -4.76 -14.25
C GLY A 60 -8.74 -4.39 -14.77
N SER A 61 -8.17 -5.19 -15.68
CA SER A 61 -6.87 -4.84 -16.29
C SER A 61 -6.94 -3.56 -17.12
N PHE A 62 -8.06 -3.35 -17.80
CA PHE A 62 -8.29 -2.15 -18.62
C PHE A 62 -8.42 -0.90 -17.73
N VAL A 63 -9.16 -0.99 -16.62
CA VAL A 63 -9.27 0.09 -15.64
C VAL A 63 -7.90 0.43 -15.05
N ILE A 64 -7.11 -0.57 -14.62
CA ILE A 64 -5.76 -0.34 -14.11
C ILE A 64 -4.89 0.38 -15.14
N TYR A 65 -5.01 0.03 -16.41
CA TYR A 65 -4.23 0.65 -17.49
C TYR A 65 -4.65 2.10 -17.78
N LEU A 66 -5.95 2.42 -17.69
CA LEU A 66 -6.48 3.77 -17.95
C LEU A 66 -6.25 4.72 -16.78
N ASP A 67 -6.66 4.29 -15.58
CA ASP A 67 -6.67 5.15 -14.39
C ASP A 67 -5.30 5.18 -13.70
N LYS A 68 -4.44 4.18 -13.97
CA LYS A 68 -3.09 4.06 -13.44
C LYS A 68 -2.98 4.32 -11.94
N PRO A 69 -3.75 3.65 -11.10
CA PRO A 69 -3.63 3.79 -9.64
C PRO A 69 -2.24 3.37 -9.15
N PHE A 70 -1.56 2.54 -9.92
CA PHE A 70 -0.17 2.12 -9.75
C PHE A 70 0.44 1.70 -11.09
N GLU A 71 1.76 1.76 -11.18
CA GLU A 71 2.54 1.29 -12.32
C GLU A 71 3.47 0.13 -11.93
N ILE A 72 4.08 -0.52 -12.93
CA ILE A 72 5.08 -1.57 -12.66
C ILE A 72 6.29 -0.93 -12.01
N GLY A 73 6.73 -1.49 -10.88
CA GLY A 73 7.80 -0.96 -10.03
C GLY A 73 7.30 -0.22 -8.80
N ASP A 74 6.04 0.19 -8.75
CA ASP A 74 5.50 0.89 -7.60
C ASP A 74 5.44 0.03 -6.35
N TYR A 75 5.77 0.65 -5.22
CA TYR A 75 5.60 0.10 -3.89
C TYR A 75 4.25 0.52 -3.33
N ILE A 76 3.36 -0.44 -3.17
CA ILE A 76 1.97 -0.23 -2.79
C ILE A 76 1.59 -1.06 -1.58
N ARG A 77 0.53 -0.64 -0.87
CA ARG A 77 -0.13 -1.42 0.17
C ARG A 77 -1.54 -1.77 -0.28
N ILE A 78 -1.87 -3.05 -0.20
CA ILE A 78 -3.20 -3.58 -0.51
C ILE A 78 -3.62 -4.47 0.65
N ASN A 79 -4.77 -4.20 1.27
CA ASN A 79 -5.30 -5.02 2.37
C ASN A 79 -4.21 -5.36 3.43
N GLU A 80 -3.48 -4.35 3.91
CA GLU A 80 -2.38 -4.45 4.89
C GLU A 80 -1.11 -5.16 4.40
N ILE A 81 -1.07 -5.63 3.15
CA ILE A 81 0.11 -6.27 2.56
C ILE A 81 0.92 -5.23 1.78
N TYR A 82 2.17 -5.06 2.15
CA TYR A 82 3.13 -4.23 1.42
C TYR A 82 3.80 -5.04 0.32
N CYS A 83 3.77 -4.50 -0.90
CA CYS A 83 4.32 -5.20 -2.06
C CYS A 83 4.77 -4.24 -3.17
N THR A 84 5.63 -4.73 -4.04
CA THR A 84 6.04 -4.03 -5.27
C THR A 84 5.35 -4.67 -6.47
N VAL A 85 4.84 -3.87 -7.38
CA VAL A 85 4.20 -4.34 -8.61
C VAL A 85 5.26 -4.84 -9.58
N GLU A 86 5.26 -6.16 -9.90
CA GLU A 86 6.21 -6.74 -10.85
C GLU A 86 5.67 -6.82 -12.27
N LYS A 87 4.40 -7.18 -12.40
CA LYS A 87 3.79 -7.38 -13.72
C LYS A 87 2.29 -7.24 -13.64
N ILE A 88 1.72 -6.46 -14.55
CA ILE A 88 0.28 -6.37 -14.77
C ILE A 88 -0.07 -7.26 -15.98
N GLY A 89 -0.88 -8.29 -15.75
CA GLY A 89 -1.35 -9.21 -16.78
C GLY A 89 -2.82 -8.97 -17.12
N LEU A 90 -3.34 -9.67 -18.13
CA LEU A 90 -4.73 -9.52 -18.57
C LEU A 90 -5.77 -9.93 -17.52
N ARG A 91 -5.47 -10.92 -16.69
CA ARG A 91 -6.39 -11.44 -15.68
C ARG A 91 -5.93 -11.17 -14.26
N SER A 92 -4.63 -11.10 -14.05
CA SER A 92 -4.03 -10.99 -12.72
C SER A 92 -2.74 -10.19 -12.76
N THR A 93 -2.47 -9.50 -11.66
CA THR A 93 -1.23 -8.76 -11.41
C THR A 93 -0.34 -9.56 -10.47
N ARG A 94 0.97 -9.54 -10.74
CA ARG A 94 2.01 -10.15 -9.89
C ARG A 94 2.64 -9.09 -9.03
N LEU A 95 2.71 -9.37 -7.74
CA LEU A 95 3.18 -8.49 -6.69
C LEU A 95 4.29 -9.19 -5.91
N ARG A 96 5.37 -8.48 -5.61
CA ARG A 96 6.48 -8.97 -4.78
C ARG A 96 6.32 -8.43 -3.36
N THR A 97 6.12 -9.31 -2.38
CA THR A 97 6.00 -8.92 -0.98
C THR A 97 7.37 -8.53 -0.39
N LEU A 98 7.37 -7.95 0.82
CA LEU A 98 8.60 -7.66 1.55
C LEU A 98 9.43 -8.93 1.82
N GLU A 99 8.75 -10.05 2.07
CA GLU A 99 9.36 -11.39 2.26
C GLU A 99 9.93 -11.99 0.97
N LYS A 100 9.89 -11.23 -0.14
CA LYS A 100 10.31 -11.66 -1.47
C LYS A 100 9.45 -12.79 -2.05
N SER A 101 8.33 -13.14 -1.46
CA SER A 101 7.36 -14.06 -2.03
C SER A 101 6.60 -13.43 -3.20
N LEU A 102 6.10 -14.26 -4.12
CA LEU A 102 5.29 -13.81 -5.25
C LEU A 102 3.81 -13.95 -4.90
N LEU A 103 3.11 -12.83 -4.79
CA LEU A 103 1.66 -12.77 -4.64
C LEU A 103 1.04 -12.54 -6.02
N THR A 104 0.06 -13.36 -6.39
CA THR A 104 -0.72 -13.17 -7.63
C THR A 104 -2.16 -12.83 -7.27
N MET A 105 -2.62 -11.67 -7.69
CA MET A 105 -3.94 -11.14 -7.35
C MET A 105 -4.77 -10.91 -8.61
N PRO A 106 -6.04 -11.39 -8.65
CA PRO A 106 -6.95 -11.09 -9.76
C PRO A 106 -7.15 -9.57 -9.92
N ASN A 107 -7.17 -9.08 -11.16
CA ASN A 107 -7.29 -7.64 -11.42
C ASN A 107 -8.60 -7.05 -10.90
N LYS A 108 -9.71 -7.81 -10.97
CA LYS A 108 -10.98 -7.44 -10.35
C LYS A 108 -10.81 -7.08 -8.88
N MET A 109 -10.14 -7.94 -8.11
CA MET A 109 -9.92 -7.72 -6.68
C MET A 109 -9.06 -6.49 -6.41
N LEU A 110 -8.08 -6.19 -7.27
CA LEU A 110 -7.25 -4.99 -7.16
C LEU A 110 -8.07 -3.73 -7.34
N VAL A 111 -8.92 -3.69 -8.38
CA VAL A 111 -9.76 -2.51 -8.65
C VAL A 111 -10.79 -2.27 -7.56
N GLU A 112 -11.28 -3.33 -6.91
CA GLU A 112 -12.24 -3.25 -5.79
C GLU A 112 -11.56 -2.99 -4.44
N SER A 113 -10.23 -3.15 -4.34
CA SER A 113 -9.47 -2.98 -3.10
C SER A 113 -9.05 -1.53 -2.86
N MET A 114 -8.88 -1.19 -1.59
CA MET A 114 -8.20 0.06 -1.22
C MET A 114 -6.70 -0.09 -1.47
N ILE A 115 -6.15 0.77 -2.32
CA ILE A 115 -4.74 0.79 -2.69
C ILE A 115 -4.11 2.08 -2.20
N ASP A 116 -3.03 1.94 -1.45
CA ASP A 116 -2.21 3.06 -0.99
C ASP A 116 -0.86 3.02 -1.72
N ASN A 117 -0.60 4.00 -2.57
CA ASN A 117 0.61 4.06 -3.39
C ASN A 117 1.71 4.84 -2.68
N TYR A 118 2.66 4.11 -2.12
CA TYR A 118 3.78 4.67 -1.36
C TYR A 118 4.89 5.26 -2.24
N THR A 119 4.97 4.89 -3.52
CA THR A 119 5.93 5.48 -4.47
C THR A 119 5.56 6.92 -4.80
N LEU A 120 4.27 7.21 -4.90
CA LEU A 120 3.78 8.54 -5.26
C LEU A 120 3.79 9.55 -4.10
N ARG A 121 4.12 9.12 -2.87
CA ARG A 121 4.19 10.07 -1.73
C ARG A 121 5.39 11.01 -1.89
N PRO A 122 5.16 12.33 -1.78
CA PRO A 122 6.25 13.31 -1.88
C PRO A 122 7.14 13.35 -0.63
N PHE A 123 6.59 12.95 0.52
CA PHE A 123 7.25 13.04 1.83
C PHE A 123 7.06 11.77 2.65
N ARG A 124 8.02 11.49 3.52
CA ARG A 124 7.93 10.42 4.52
C ARG A 124 7.77 11.01 5.91
N ARG A 125 6.68 10.69 6.57
CA ARG A 125 6.41 11.11 7.94
C ARG A 125 7.27 10.32 8.92
N VAL A 126 7.89 11.05 9.83
CA VAL A 126 8.49 10.52 11.06
C VAL A 126 7.61 10.96 12.23
N ASP A 127 7.24 10.02 13.08
CA ASP A 127 6.44 10.26 14.29
C ASP A 127 7.01 9.37 15.38
N ARG A 128 7.64 9.99 16.39
CA ARG A 128 8.35 9.30 17.45
C ARG A 128 8.14 9.97 18.78
N ILE A 129 8.19 9.16 19.82
CA ILE A 129 8.25 9.62 21.21
C ILE A 129 9.65 9.36 21.71
N ILE A 130 10.26 10.38 22.30
CA ILE A 130 11.55 10.28 22.99
C ILE A 130 11.32 10.46 24.47
N ALA A 131 11.72 9.49 25.24
CA ALA A 131 11.61 9.46 26.69
C ALA A 131 12.89 10.01 27.33
N LEU A 132 12.79 11.13 28.04
CA LEU A 132 13.87 11.73 28.83
C LEU A 132 13.80 11.29 30.29
N SER A 133 14.94 11.38 30.99
CA SER A 133 15.01 11.15 32.43
C SER A 133 14.04 12.07 33.17
N ARG A 134 13.46 11.57 34.26
CA ARG A 134 12.63 12.38 35.17
C ARG A 134 13.39 13.48 35.89
N ASP A 135 14.71 13.37 35.95
CA ASP A 135 15.58 14.39 36.54
C ASP A 135 15.75 15.62 35.64
N THR A 136 15.20 15.57 34.40
CA THR A 136 15.22 16.70 33.47
C THR A 136 14.40 17.85 34.05
N MET A 137 15.04 19.00 34.24
CA MET A 137 14.40 20.20 34.80
C MET A 137 13.55 20.93 33.75
N HIS A 138 12.60 21.74 34.21
CA HIS A 138 11.71 22.52 33.34
C HIS A 138 12.46 23.37 32.30
N GLU A 139 13.50 24.12 32.75
CA GLU A 139 14.31 24.96 31.85
C GLU A 139 15.03 24.16 30.77
N GLN A 140 15.55 22.97 31.13
CA GLN A 140 16.20 22.05 30.19
C GLN A 140 15.18 21.56 29.13
N MET A 141 13.97 21.19 29.56
CA MET A 141 12.91 20.75 28.66
C MET A 141 12.56 21.80 27.62
N ILE A 142 12.40 23.06 28.03
CA ILE A 142 12.12 24.17 27.10
C ILE A 142 13.27 24.35 26.12
N THR A 143 14.52 24.34 26.60
CA THR A 143 15.70 24.52 25.75
C THR A 143 15.88 23.38 24.77
N ILE A 144 15.67 22.12 25.22
CA ILE A 144 15.71 20.94 24.36
C ILE A 144 14.68 21.06 23.25
N ILE A 145 13.41 21.32 23.56
CA ILE A 145 12.35 21.45 22.56
C ILE A 145 12.67 22.53 21.54
N ALA A 146 13.13 23.70 21.98
CA ALA A 146 13.51 24.79 21.10
C ALA A 146 14.70 24.42 20.20
N GLY A 147 15.73 23.79 20.78
CA GLY A 147 16.90 23.29 20.06
C GLY A 147 16.54 22.24 19.01
N LEU A 148 15.68 21.29 19.36
CA LEU A 148 15.19 20.27 18.45
C LEU A 148 14.40 20.87 17.28
N LYS A 149 13.48 21.82 17.54
CA LYS A 149 12.74 22.53 16.50
C LYS A 149 13.68 23.21 15.51
N LYS A 150 14.66 23.93 16.02
CA LYS A 150 15.65 24.64 15.20
C LYS A 150 16.47 23.66 14.37
N ALA A 151 17.08 22.68 14.99
CA ALA A 151 18.01 21.76 14.34
C ALA A 151 17.33 20.87 13.28
N ILE A 152 16.12 20.40 13.55
CA ILE A 152 15.34 19.62 12.56
C ILE A 152 14.88 20.54 11.42
N GLY A 153 14.49 21.79 11.69
CA GLY A 153 14.09 22.73 10.65
C GLY A 153 15.23 23.20 9.75
N GLU A 154 16.46 23.22 10.26
CA GLU A 154 17.65 23.55 9.48
C GLU A 154 18.20 22.37 8.65
N HIS A 155 17.65 21.18 8.82
CA HIS A 155 18.11 20.00 8.09
C HIS A 155 17.62 20.06 6.62
N PRO A 156 18.50 19.89 5.61
CA PRO A 156 18.18 20.16 4.20
C PRO A 156 17.09 19.26 3.60
N LEU A 157 16.80 18.12 4.23
CA LEU A 157 15.80 17.16 3.77
C LEU A 157 14.49 17.19 4.57
N THR A 158 14.31 18.14 5.49
CA THR A 158 13.06 18.27 6.23
C THR A 158 12.18 19.39 5.67
N THR A 159 10.87 19.26 5.86
CA THR A 159 9.90 20.30 5.52
C THR A 159 9.72 21.26 6.69
N ASP A 160 9.03 22.38 6.46
CA ASP A 160 8.66 23.34 7.52
C ASP A 160 7.58 22.79 8.48
N GLU A 161 6.96 21.65 8.14
CA GLU A 161 5.95 20.99 8.97
C GLU A 161 6.60 20.18 10.09
N ILE A 162 6.96 20.86 11.19
CA ILE A 162 7.63 20.27 12.34
C ILE A 162 6.81 20.51 13.59
N TYR A 163 6.41 19.44 14.25
CA TYR A 163 5.64 19.46 15.48
C TYR A 163 6.44 18.75 16.58
N ILE A 164 6.97 19.52 17.53
CA ILE A 164 7.72 19.02 18.68
C ILE A 164 7.08 19.57 19.93
N ASN A 165 6.58 18.69 20.78
CA ASN A 165 5.85 19.05 21.97
C ASN A 165 6.28 18.19 23.15
N PHE A 166 6.22 18.76 24.35
CA PHE A 166 6.17 17.98 25.56
C PHE A 166 4.86 17.19 25.56
N HIS A 167 4.96 15.87 25.53
CA HIS A 167 3.82 15.00 25.25
C HIS A 167 3.14 14.52 26.53
N GLU A 168 3.91 13.88 27.38
CA GLU A 168 3.37 13.25 28.59
C GLU A 168 4.40 13.15 29.70
N ILE A 169 3.91 13.13 30.97
CA ILE A 169 4.68 12.81 32.15
C ILE A 169 4.27 11.39 32.59
N THR A 170 5.13 10.43 32.35
CA THR A 170 4.88 9.06 32.77
C THR A 170 5.46 8.78 34.16
N SER A 171 5.21 7.58 34.69
CA SER A 171 5.81 7.17 35.97
C SER A 171 7.35 7.09 35.92
N PHE A 172 7.95 6.97 34.74
CA PHE A 172 9.38 6.69 34.56
C PHE A 172 10.12 7.66 33.66
N SER A 173 9.41 8.52 32.93
CA SER A 173 9.98 9.41 31.92
C SER A 173 9.19 10.69 31.74
N LEU A 174 9.85 11.69 31.12
CA LEU A 174 9.24 12.85 30.52
C LEU A 174 9.30 12.69 29.01
N GLU A 175 8.16 12.69 28.34
CA GLU A 175 8.05 12.32 26.93
C GLU A 175 7.93 13.53 26.02
N ILE A 176 8.77 13.57 24.97
CA ILE A 176 8.69 14.54 23.88
C ILE A 176 8.21 13.81 22.64
N ARG A 177 7.13 14.26 22.02
CA ARG A 177 6.70 13.79 20.71
C ARG A 177 7.32 14.65 19.63
N ILE A 178 7.94 14.01 18.65
CA ILE A 178 8.62 14.62 17.52
C ILE A 178 7.96 14.11 16.25
N GLN A 179 7.37 15.04 15.48
CA GLN A 179 6.79 14.77 14.18
C GLN A 179 7.39 15.70 13.15
N TYR A 180 7.87 15.16 12.05
CA TYR A 180 8.37 15.91 10.90
C TYR A 180 8.26 15.07 9.62
N TYR A 181 8.47 15.71 8.48
CA TYR A 181 8.46 15.03 7.19
C TYR A 181 9.83 15.14 6.52
N VAL A 182 10.28 14.03 5.91
CA VAL A 182 11.50 13.98 5.11
C VAL A 182 11.14 14.02 3.64
N MET A 183 11.72 14.97 2.89
CA MET A 183 11.47 15.23 1.46
C MET A 183 12.18 14.20 0.58
N THR A 184 11.73 12.95 0.60
CA THR A 184 12.25 11.91 -0.27
C THR A 184 11.28 10.73 -0.41
N ALA A 185 11.21 10.16 -1.61
CA ALA A 185 10.58 8.88 -1.84
C ALA A 185 11.56 7.70 -1.61
N GLU A 186 12.87 7.94 -1.72
CA GLU A 186 13.91 6.93 -1.65
C GLU A 186 14.16 6.46 -0.21
N TRP A 187 14.24 5.13 -0.05
CA TRP A 187 14.39 4.52 1.27
C TRP A 187 15.76 4.78 1.90
N GLU A 188 16.82 4.70 1.10
CA GLU A 188 18.19 4.89 1.59
C GLU A 188 18.44 6.33 2.05
N ILE A 189 17.98 7.31 1.27
CA ILE A 189 18.07 8.73 1.62
C ILE A 189 17.29 9.03 2.90
N TYR A 190 16.08 8.44 3.01
CA TYR A 190 15.27 8.56 4.23
C TYR A 190 15.98 8.01 5.46
N LEU A 191 16.55 6.80 5.38
CA LEU A 191 17.27 6.19 6.50
C LEU A 191 18.47 7.03 6.94
N LYS A 192 19.22 7.55 5.97
CA LYS A 192 20.37 8.44 6.24
C LYS A 192 19.93 9.71 6.94
N ALA A 193 18.93 10.42 6.43
CA ALA A 193 18.41 11.64 7.02
C ALA A 193 17.89 11.40 8.46
N VAL A 194 17.11 10.34 8.67
CA VAL A 194 16.62 9.98 10.00
C VAL A 194 17.76 9.62 10.95
N GLY A 195 18.80 8.96 10.45
CA GLY A 195 20.00 8.64 11.24
C GLY A 195 20.74 9.91 11.68
N GLU A 196 20.98 10.84 10.76
CA GLU A 196 21.62 12.14 11.04
C GLU A 196 20.80 12.95 12.07
N ILE A 197 19.49 13.03 11.88
CA ILE A 197 18.60 13.73 12.81
C ILE A 197 18.60 13.07 14.20
N ASN A 198 18.61 11.73 14.29
CA ASN A 198 18.68 11.05 15.58
C ASN A 198 19.99 11.37 16.34
N LEU A 199 21.12 11.47 15.64
CA LEU A 199 22.38 11.89 16.25
C LEU A 199 22.33 13.33 16.75
N ILE A 200 21.71 14.23 15.99
CA ILE A 200 21.48 15.61 16.39
C ILE A 200 20.60 15.68 17.65
N ILE A 201 19.52 14.90 17.67
CA ILE A 201 18.62 14.82 18.83
C ILE A 201 19.39 14.38 20.09
N LEU A 202 20.17 13.30 19.98
CA LEU A 202 20.97 12.78 21.08
C LEU A 202 21.95 13.86 21.61
N LYS A 203 22.67 14.51 20.71
CA LYS A 203 23.60 15.57 21.06
C LYS A 203 22.92 16.75 21.78
N ILE A 204 21.75 17.20 21.29
CA ILE A 204 21.02 18.31 21.94
C ILE A 204 20.60 17.91 23.37
N ILE A 205 20.18 16.67 23.60
CA ILE A 205 19.81 16.19 24.92
C ILE A 205 21.01 16.21 25.86
N GLU A 206 22.17 15.70 25.41
CA GLU A 206 23.42 15.65 26.19
C GLU A 206 23.98 17.04 26.49
N ASP A 207 24.03 17.93 25.48
CA ASP A 207 24.53 19.30 25.61
C ASP A 207 23.71 20.13 26.62
N ASN A 208 22.44 19.79 26.82
CA ASN A 208 21.58 20.44 27.82
C ASN A 208 21.61 19.72 29.20
N GLY A 209 22.53 18.78 29.41
CA GLY A 209 22.70 18.10 30.69
C GLY A 209 21.53 17.18 31.06
N SER A 210 20.74 16.75 30.07
CA SER A 210 19.70 15.75 30.22
C SER A 210 20.17 14.38 29.68
N SER A 211 19.39 13.35 29.92
CA SER A 211 19.66 12.00 29.42
C SER A 211 18.36 11.31 29.00
N LEU A 212 18.50 10.28 28.18
CA LEU A 212 17.39 9.39 27.85
C LEU A 212 16.95 8.60 29.09
N ALA A 213 15.66 8.33 29.20
CA ALA A 213 15.11 7.55 30.30
C ALA A 213 15.74 6.15 30.34
N ASN A 214 16.23 5.74 31.48
CA ASN A 214 16.82 4.42 31.67
C ASN A 214 15.75 3.41 32.11
N VAL A 215 15.34 2.53 31.24
CA VAL A 215 14.35 1.47 31.50
C VAL A 215 14.91 0.36 32.40
N GLN A 216 16.23 0.26 32.57
CA GLN A 216 16.86 -0.77 33.41
C GLN A 216 16.50 -0.61 34.90
N GLY A 217 16.22 0.59 35.40
CA GLY A 217 15.70 0.84 36.72
C GLY A 217 14.39 0.11 37.03
N PHE A 218 13.53 -0.06 36.02
CA PHE A 218 12.24 -0.74 36.15
C PHE A 218 12.39 -2.25 36.39
N LEU A 219 13.30 -2.91 35.68
CA LEU A 219 13.55 -4.35 35.85
C LEU A 219 14.21 -4.67 37.21
N ALA A 220 15.06 -3.78 37.69
CA ALA A 220 15.70 -3.93 39.01
C ALA A 220 14.69 -3.76 40.17
N PHE A 221 13.73 -2.86 40.07
CA PHE A 221 12.64 -2.70 41.03
C PHE A 221 11.67 -3.88 41.03
N ARG A 222 11.33 -4.43 39.85
CA ARG A 222 10.43 -5.59 39.77
C ARG A 222 11.02 -6.85 40.36
N ASN A 223 12.33 -7.05 40.24
CA ASN A 223 13.02 -8.20 40.84
C ASN A 223 13.21 -8.07 42.37
N LYS A 224 13.25 -6.83 42.92
CA LYS A 224 13.32 -6.61 44.39
C LYS A 224 11.94 -6.66 45.06
N ALA A 225 10.84 -6.57 44.34
CA ALA A 225 9.49 -6.66 44.91
C ALA A 225 8.95 -8.10 44.93
N THR A 226 9.71 -9.06 44.43
CA THR A 226 9.38 -10.50 44.40
C THR A 226 10.24 -11.35 45.33
N ASP A 227 11.17 -10.76 46.08
CA ASP A 227 11.88 -11.31 47.22
C ASP A 227 11.30 -10.70 48.52
#